data_58be5e06317d055e7367d6f7af084e56
#
_entry.id   58be5e06317d055e7367d6f7af084e56
#
_cell.length_a   1.000
_cell.length_b   1.000
_cell.length_c   1.000
_cell.angle_alpha   90.00
_cell.angle_beta   90.00
_cell.angle_gamma   90.00
#
_symmetry.space_group_name_H-M   'P 1'
#
loop_
_entity.id
_entity.type
_entity.pdbx_description
1 polymer ?
#
loop_
_entity_poly.entity_id
_entity_poly.type
_entity_poly.pdbx_seq_one_letter_code
_entity_poly.pdbx_strand_id
1 'polypeptide(L)'
;MLRGLTLVSMEIHVLDHPLVEHKLTVLRDKNTSSATFRELVSELVMLETYEATRNIDVVDCPIETPICPMVGKKLSDHPRPIIVPVLRAGLGMLDGMTRMLPTAEVGFLGMKRDEEHPTQQITYANRLPDDLTGRQCFLIDPMLATGGTLVAATHYLAERGAKDVTAVCILAAPEGIEFVEKNIDPSIDFKVVVCAVDEGLN
;
A
#
# COMPACT_ATOMS: atom_id res chain seq x y z
N MET A 1 -3.70 35.86 17.18
CA MET A 1 -2.59 34.97 16.73
C MET A 1 -3.20 33.65 16.31
N LEU A 2 -3.56 33.51 15.04
CA LEU A 2 -4.06 32.28 14.46
C LEU A 2 -2.82 31.43 14.11
N ARG A 3 -2.60 30.35 14.86
CA ARG A 3 -1.62 29.32 14.49
C ARG A 3 -2.16 28.67 13.21
N GLY A 4 -1.41 28.82 12.12
CA GLY A 4 -1.71 28.13 10.88
C GLY A 4 -1.69 26.63 11.12
N LEU A 5 -2.85 25.98 10.95
CA LEU A 5 -2.90 24.55 10.68
C LEU A 5 -2.27 24.36 9.29
N THR A 6 -1.09 23.83 9.27
CA THR A 6 -0.54 23.23 8.05
C THR A 6 -1.37 21.97 7.82
N LEU A 7 -2.31 22.03 6.88
CA LEU A 7 -2.96 20.85 6.34
C LEU A 7 -1.83 20.04 5.68
N VAL A 8 -1.43 18.93 6.28
CA VAL A 8 -0.59 17.95 5.62
C VAL A 8 -1.50 17.33 4.57
N SER A 9 -1.34 17.73 3.31
CA SER A 9 -2.04 17.10 2.20
C SER A 9 -1.47 15.69 2.03
N MET A 10 -2.37 14.71 1.91
CA MET A 10 -2.00 13.34 1.60
C MET A 10 -1.17 13.30 0.32
N GLU A 11 -0.04 12.57 0.34
CA GLU A 11 0.80 12.39 -0.84
C GLU A 11 0.21 11.28 -1.74
N ILE A 12 0.01 11.59 -3.02
CA ILE A 12 -0.44 10.62 -4.03
C ILE A 12 0.62 10.52 -5.09
N HIS A 13 1.18 9.34 -5.25
CA HIS A 13 2.16 9.03 -6.26
C HIS A 13 1.56 8.13 -7.35
N VAL A 14 1.29 8.72 -8.51
CA VAL A 14 0.83 7.99 -9.70
C VAL A 14 2.05 7.58 -10.51
N LEU A 15 2.15 6.31 -10.87
CA LEU A 15 3.27 5.78 -11.64
C LEU A 15 3.18 6.23 -13.11
N ASP A 16 4.00 7.20 -13.49
CA ASP A 16 4.15 7.66 -14.88
C ASP A 16 5.28 6.88 -15.57
N HIS A 17 4.92 5.71 -16.15
CA HIS A 17 5.90 4.86 -16.82
C HIS A 17 5.27 4.04 -17.96
N PRO A 18 5.88 4.00 -19.17
CA PRO A 18 5.31 3.29 -20.34
C PRO A 18 5.03 1.81 -20.11
N LEU A 19 5.80 1.12 -19.27
CA LEU A 19 5.54 -0.29 -18.93
C LEU A 19 4.28 -0.43 -18.05
N VAL A 20 4.00 0.53 -17.19
CA VAL A 20 2.77 0.54 -16.38
C VAL A 20 1.57 0.75 -17.28
N GLU A 21 1.61 1.73 -18.18
CA GLU A 21 0.55 2.00 -19.16
C GLU A 21 0.27 0.77 -20.04
N HIS A 22 1.33 0.12 -20.56
CA HIS A 22 1.19 -1.09 -21.35
C HIS A 22 0.50 -2.21 -20.57
N LYS A 23 0.96 -2.48 -19.34
CA LYS A 23 0.40 -3.54 -18.50
C LYS A 23 -1.04 -3.25 -18.10
N LEU A 24 -1.37 -2.00 -17.76
CA LEU A 24 -2.73 -1.58 -17.48
C LEU A 24 -3.65 -1.74 -18.70
N THR A 25 -3.18 -1.43 -19.89
CA THR A 25 -3.96 -1.61 -21.13
C THR A 25 -4.37 -3.07 -21.28
N VAL A 26 -3.45 -4.02 -21.11
CA VAL A 26 -3.75 -5.46 -21.20
C VAL A 26 -4.62 -5.90 -20.02
N LEU A 27 -4.35 -5.44 -18.80
CA LEU A 27 -5.13 -5.80 -17.61
C LEU A 27 -6.59 -5.38 -17.73
N ARG A 28 -6.85 -4.21 -18.31
CA ARG A 28 -8.20 -3.64 -18.49
C ARG A 28 -9.00 -4.28 -19.64
N ASP A 29 -8.36 -5.01 -20.56
CA ASP A 29 -9.06 -5.66 -21.66
C ASP A 29 -9.97 -6.78 -21.11
N LYS A 30 -11.26 -6.69 -21.39
CA LYS A 30 -12.27 -7.69 -20.99
C LYS A 30 -11.99 -9.11 -21.48
N ASN A 31 -11.13 -9.26 -22.50
CA ASN A 31 -10.73 -10.54 -23.06
C ASN A 31 -9.48 -11.13 -22.39
N THR A 32 -8.86 -10.39 -21.47
CA THR A 32 -7.67 -10.88 -20.75
C THR A 32 -8.00 -12.10 -19.90
N SER A 33 -7.24 -13.17 -20.08
CA SER A 33 -7.43 -14.41 -19.32
C SER A 33 -7.16 -14.17 -17.83
N SER A 34 -7.82 -14.96 -16.96
CA SER A 34 -7.56 -14.90 -15.52
C SER A 34 -6.10 -15.21 -15.14
N ALA A 35 -5.39 -16.00 -15.93
CA ALA A 35 -3.97 -16.29 -15.72
C ALA A 35 -3.12 -15.05 -15.99
N THR A 36 -3.28 -14.46 -17.18
CA THR A 36 -2.60 -13.21 -17.58
C THR A 36 -2.91 -12.08 -16.62
N PHE A 37 -4.19 -11.95 -16.21
CA PHE A 37 -4.61 -10.93 -15.24
C PHE A 37 -3.83 -11.05 -13.92
N ARG A 38 -3.69 -12.26 -13.36
CA ARG A 38 -2.92 -12.47 -12.12
C ARG A 38 -1.43 -12.17 -12.28
N GLU A 39 -0.85 -12.52 -13.43
CA GLU A 39 0.56 -12.20 -13.74
C GLU A 39 0.76 -10.68 -13.80
N LEU A 40 -0.11 -9.97 -14.52
CA LEU A 40 -0.05 -8.52 -14.63
C LEU A 40 -0.23 -7.81 -13.29
N VAL A 41 -1.16 -8.30 -12.43
CA VAL A 41 -1.30 -7.78 -11.06
C VAL A 41 0.01 -7.92 -10.30
N SER A 42 0.64 -9.11 -10.32
CA SER A 42 1.92 -9.32 -9.62
C SER A 42 3.04 -8.42 -10.15
N GLU A 43 3.12 -8.23 -11.48
CA GLU A 43 4.12 -7.38 -12.11
C GLU A 43 3.92 -5.88 -11.79
N LEU A 44 2.67 -5.40 -11.84
CA LEU A 44 2.33 -4.02 -11.48
C LEU A 44 2.65 -3.74 -10.01
N VAL A 45 2.29 -4.67 -9.12
CA VAL A 45 2.59 -4.55 -7.69
C VAL A 45 4.10 -4.50 -7.41
N MET A 46 4.92 -5.23 -8.17
CA MET A 46 6.38 -5.11 -8.05
C MET A 46 6.86 -3.70 -8.42
N LEU A 47 6.33 -3.10 -9.49
CA LEU A 47 6.67 -1.73 -9.89
C LEU A 47 6.19 -0.71 -8.85
N GLU A 48 4.98 -0.87 -8.33
CA GLU A 48 4.45 -0.03 -7.24
C GLU A 48 5.27 -0.17 -5.96
N THR A 49 5.69 -1.40 -5.61
CA THR A 49 6.52 -1.64 -4.44
C THR A 49 7.87 -0.93 -4.56
N TYR A 50 8.49 -0.96 -5.75
CA TYR A 50 9.73 -0.23 -6.01
C TYR A 50 9.57 1.27 -5.70
N GLU A 51 8.48 1.89 -6.13
CA GLU A 51 8.20 3.29 -5.84
C GLU A 51 7.79 3.52 -4.37
N ALA A 52 6.93 2.70 -3.83
CA ALA A 52 6.45 2.80 -2.44
C ALA A 52 7.59 2.67 -1.40
N THR A 53 8.69 2.04 -1.77
CA THR A 53 9.85 1.81 -0.90
C THR A 53 11.00 2.78 -1.10
N ARG A 54 10.80 3.91 -1.82
CA ARG A 54 11.87 4.91 -2.04
C ARG A 54 12.54 5.40 -0.77
N ASN A 55 11.79 5.50 0.31
CA ASN A 55 12.23 6.02 1.59
C ASN A 55 12.37 4.90 2.64
N ILE A 56 12.53 3.64 2.19
CA ILE A 56 12.72 2.53 3.13
C ILE A 56 14.07 2.63 3.82
N ASP A 57 14.10 2.33 5.12
CA ASP A 57 15.31 2.43 5.92
C ASP A 57 16.34 1.37 5.56
N VAL A 58 17.54 1.83 5.29
CA VAL A 58 18.70 0.98 5.05
C VAL A 58 19.83 1.30 6.03
N VAL A 59 20.56 0.27 6.44
CA VAL A 59 21.70 0.38 7.36
C VAL A 59 22.98 -0.05 6.68
N ASP A 60 24.10 0.46 7.18
CA ASP A 60 25.43 0.05 6.75
C ASP A 60 25.67 -1.42 7.04
N CYS A 61 26.24 -2.12 6.08
CA CYS A 61 26.54 -3.54 6.17
C CYS A 61 27.96 -3.81 5.62
N PRO A 62 28.95 -4.05 6.49
CA PRO A 62 30.26 -4.49 6.04
C PRO A 62 30.14 -5.85 5.36
N ILE A 63 30.71 -5.93 4.15
CA ILE A 63 30.75 -7.14 3.34
C ILE A 63 32.13 -7.34 2.76
N GLU A 64 32.41 -8.56 2.32
CA GLU A 64 33.58 -8.91 1.56
C GLU A 64 33.16 -9.28 0.14
N THR A 65 33.68 -8.57 -0.85
CA THR A 65 33.49 -8.89 -2.28
C THR A 65 34.64 -9.80 -2.74
N PRO A 66 34.54 -10.44 -3.90
CA PRO A 66 35.64 -11.20 -4.46
C PRO A 66 36.94 -10.40 -4.69
N ILE A 67 36.87 -9.08 -4.64
CA ILE A 67 38.01 -8.20 -4.92
C ILE A 67 38.55 -7.53 -3.64
N CYS A 68 37.64 -6.99 -2.80
CA CYS A 68 38.04 -6.28 -1.57
C CYS A 68 36.88 -6.16 -0.57
N PRO A 69 37.18 -5.94 0.74
CA PRO A 69 36.19 -5.54 1.72
C PRO A 69 35.57 -4.18 1.34
N MET A 70 34.25 -4.04 1.60
CA MET A 70 33.54 -2.76 1.41
C MET A 70 32.38 -2.63 2.41
N VAL A 71 31.81 -1.42 2.50
CA VAL A 71 30.57 -1.19 3.22
C VAL A 71 29.45 -1.04 2.21
N GLY A 72 28.51 -1.97 2.22
CA GLY A 72 27.26 -1.94 1.47
C GLY A 72 26.10 -1.43 2.31
N LYS A 73 24.89 -1.50 1.75
CA LYS A 73 23.63 -1.18 2.43
C LYS A 73 22.72 -2.41 2.42
N LYS A 74 22.01 -2.64 3.51
CA LYS A 74 20.93 -3.63 3.60
C LYS A 74 19.69 -3.01 4.23
N LEU A 75 18.52 -3.60 4.00
CA LEU A 75 17.30 -3.18 4.69
C LEU A 75 17.51 -3.28 6.21
N SER A 76 16.91 -2.35 6.94
CA SER A 76 16.89 -2.42 8.40
C SER A 76 16.13 -3.66 8.86
N ASP A 77 16.69 -4.39 9.80
CA ASP A 77 16.04 -5.57 10.38
C ASP A 77 15.09 -5.20 11.53
N HIS A 78 15.20 -3.95 12.05
CA HIS A 78 14.39 -3.48 13.17
C HIS A 78 14.20 -1.94 13.08
N PRO A 79 12.94 -1.47 13.10
CA PRO A 79 11.72 -2.27 12.96
C PRO A 79 11.53 -2.75 11.51
N ARG A 80 11.09 -4.00 11.34
CA ARG A 80 10.78 -4.51 9.99
C ARG A 80 9.52 -3.88 9.44
N PRO A 81 9.45 -3.58 8.14
CA PRO A 81 8.21 -3.18 7.51
C PRO A 81 7.16 -4.30 7.60
N ILE A 82 5.90 -3.92 7.50
CA ILE A 82 4.79 -4.87 7.48
C ILE A 82 3.94 -4.67 6.22
N ILE A 83 3.56 -5.77 5.58
CA ILE A 83 2.62 -5.79 4.46
C ILE A 83 1.27 -6.26 4.98
N VAL A 84 0.22 -5.51 4.69
CA VAL A 84 -1.13 -5.78 5.18
C VAL A 84 -2.11 -5.84 4.01
N PRO A 85 -2.33 -7.03 3.43
CA PRO A 85 -3.39 -7.18 2.44
C PRO A 85 -4.77 -7.02 3.08
N VAL A 86 -5.61 -6.21 2.43
CA VAL A 86 -7.02 -6.14 2.76
C VAL A 86 -7.72 -7.32 2.08
N LEU A 87 -8.20 -8.24 2.89
CA LEU A 87 -8.81 -9.47 2.39
C LEU A 87 -10.20 -9.19 1.81
N ARG A 88 -10.58 -9.83 0.74
CA ARG A 88 -9.88 -10.92 0.03
C ARG A 88 -9.03 -10.41 -1.13
N ALA A 89 -9.37 -9.26 -1.71
CA ALA A 89 -8.79 -8.76 -2.97
C ALA A 89 -7.27 -8.52 -2.88
N GLY A 90 -6.80 -7.95 -1.78
CA GLY A 90 -5.37 -7.68 -1.55
C GLY A 90 -4.47 -8.93 -1.54
N LEU A 91 -5.03 -10.14 -1.37
CA LEU A 91 -4.23 -11.38 -1.47
C LEU A 91 -3.59 -11.55 -2.85
N GLY A 92 -4.24 -11.09 -3.91
CA GLY A 92 -3.69 -11.16 -5.26
C GLY A 92 -2.42 -10.32 -5.46
N MET A 93 -2.18 -9.34 -4.58
CA MET A 93 -1.04 -8.44 -4.64
C MET A 93 0.14 -8.92 -3.77
N LEU A 94 -0.12 -9.80 -2.80
CA LEU A 94 0.84 -10.18 -1.77
C LEU A 94 2.12 -10.81 -2.33
N ASP A 95 2.00 -11.70 -3.32
CA ASP A 95 3.15 -12.36 -3.94
C ASP A 95 4.10 -11.34 -4.60
N GLY A 96 3.56 -10.40 -5.37
CA GLY A 96 4.36 -9.34 -6.01
C GLY A 96 5.13 -8.50 -4.98
N MET A 97 4.48 -8.11 -3.89
CA MET A 97 5.12 -7.29 -2.87
C MET A 97 6.15 -8.05 -2.04
N THR A 98 5.87 -9.28 -1.64
CA THR A 98 6.82 -10.10 -0.85
C THR A 98 8.06 -10.51 -1.64
N ARG A 99 7.99 -10.59 -2.97
CA ARG A 99 9.19 -10.77 -3.81
C ARG A 99 10.15 -9.58 -3.71
N MET A 100 9.61 -8.36 -3.59
CA MET A 100 10.43 -7.14 -3.43
C MET A 100 10.89 -6.93 -1.99
N LEU A 101 10.07 -7.32 -1.01
CA LEU A 101 10.31 -7.18 0.43
C LEU A 101 10.25 -8.54 1.14
N PRO A 102 11.20 -9.46 0.87
CA PRO A 102 11.11 -10.84 1.37
C PRO A 102 11.25 -10.97 2.89
N THR A 103 11.76 -9.93 3.57
CA THR A 103 11.93 -9.92 5.04
C THR A 103 10.81 -9.18 5.76
N ALA A 104 9.86 -8.58 5.03
CA ALA A 104 8.72 -7.91 5.63
C ALA A 104 7.82 -8.93 6.34
N GLU A 105 7.26 -8.50 7.47
CA GLU A 105 6.22 -9.28 8.15
C GLU A 105 4.88 -9.11 7.39
N VAL A 106 3.99 -10.08 7.51
CA VAL A 106 2.67 -10.01 6.89
C VAL A 106 1.59 -10.07 7.97
N GLY A 107 0.76 -9.02 8.01
CA GLY A 107 -0.48 -8.98 8.79
C GLY A 107 -1.68 -9.11 7.85
N PHE A 108 -2.87 -9.37 8.40
CA PHE A 108 -4.09 -9.52 7.60
C PHE A 108 -5.25 -8.75 8.19
N LEU A 109 -5.96 -8.00 7.35
CA LEU A 109 -7.23 -7.38 7.68
C LEU A 109 -8.32 -7.91 6.75
N GLY A 110 -9.30 -8.61 7.30
CA GLY A 110 -10.48 -9.06 6.58
C GLY A 110 -11.62 -8.07 6.78
N MET A 111 -12.02 -7.42 5.70
CA MET A 111 -13.04 -6.38 5.73
C MET A 111 -14.09 -6.63 4.65
N LYS A 112 -15.34 -6.31 4.94
CA LYS A 112 -16.43 -6.32 3.98
C LYS A 112 -17.34 -5.11 4.21
N ARG A 113 -18.00 -4.67 3.16
CA ARG A 113 -19.03 -3.65 3.27
C ARG A 113 -20.24 -4.23 4.01
N ASP A 114 -20.83 -3.45 4.92
CA ASP A 114 -22.10 -3.81 5.54
C ASP A 114 -23.20 -3.74 4.46
N GLU A 115 -24.00 -4.79 4.33
CA GLU A 115 -25.09 -4.87 3.36
C GLU A 115 -26.29 -4.01 3.78
N GLU A 116 -26.51 -3.85 5.09
CA GLU A 116 -27.60 -3.04 5.65
C GLU A 116 -27.21 -1.56 5.77
N HIS A 117 -25.92 -1.29 6.00
CA HIS A 117 -25.37 0.05 6.15
C HIS A 117 -24.14 0.23 5.23
N PRO A 118 -24.33 0.51 3.93
CA PRO A 118 -23.25 0.50 2.92
C PRO A 118 -22.09 1.47 3.18
N THR A 119 -22.26 2.43 4.09
CA THR A 119 -21.21 3.35 4.53
C THR A 119 -20.32 2.77 5.64
N GLN A 120 -20.72 1.65 6.25
CA GLN A 120 -19.97 0.99 7.32
C GLN A 120 -19.16 -0.19 6.78
N GLN A 121 -18.01 -0.43 7.41
CA GLN A 121 -17.16 -1.58 7.14
C GLN A 121 -17.28 -2.57 8.30
N ILE A 122 -17.50 -3.83 7.99
CA ILE A 122 -17.48 -4.93 8.96
C ILE A 122 -16.12 -5.61 8.86
N THR A 123 -15.40 -5.66 9.97
CA THR A 123 -14.15 -6.39 10.08
C THR A 123 -14.42 -7.80 10.58
N TYR A 124 -14.12 -8.80 9.77
CA TYR A 124 -14.30 -10.21 10.12
C TYR A 124 -12.98 -10.93 10.46
N ALA A 125 -11.85 -10.33 10.17
CA ALA A 125 -10.53 -10.83 10.56
C ALA A 125 -9.58 -9.68 10.84
N ASN A 126 -8.86 -9.75 11.96
CA ASN A 126 -7.80 -8.83 12.30
C ASN A 126 -6.64 -9.66 12.86
N ARG A 127 -5.58 -9.79 12.07
CA ARG A 127 -4.35 -10.52 12.38
C ARG A 127 -3.15 -9.60 12.17
N LEU A 128 -3.17 -8.48 12.87
CA LEU A 128 -2.07 -7.54 12.95
C LEU A 128 -1.24 -7.82 14.21
N PRO A 129 0.08 -7.55 14.20
CA PRO A 129 0.88 -7.49 15.44
C PRO A 129 0.28 -6.48 16.42
N ASP A 130 0.51 -6.70 17.72
CA ASP A 130 -0.01 -5.82 18.77
C ASP A 130 0.66 -4.44 18.78
N ASP A 131 1.91 -4.34 18.30
CA ASP A 131 2.68 -3.10 18.26
C ASP A 131 3.26 -2.88 16.84
N LEU A 132 2.93 -1.73 16.27
CA LEU A 132 3.40 -1.25 14.96
C LEU A 132 4.21 0.04 15.08
N THR A 133 4.60 0.42 16.30
CA THR A 133 5.35 1.65 16.54
C THR A 133 6.66 1.68 15.77
N GLY A 134 6.88 2.76 15.00
CA GLY A 134 8.07 2.98 14.19
C GLY A 134 8.17 2.10 12.93
N ARG A 135 7.16 1.29 12.63
CA ARG A 135 7.16 0.43 11.43
C ARG A 135 6.55 1.15 10.24
N GLN A 136 7.13 0.94 9.06
CA GLN A 136 6.48 1.27 7.80
C GLN A 136 5.42 0.21 7.48
N CYS A 137 4.19 0.66 7.29
CA CYS A 137 3.03 -0.20 7.05
C CYS A 137 2.56 -0.04 5.60
N PHE A 138 2.57 -1.13 4.84
CA PHE A 138 2.10 -1.15 3.46
C PHE A 138 0.73 -1.82 3.41
N LEU A 139 -0.33 -1.01 3.23
CA LEU A 139 -1.68 -1.52 2.96
C LEU A 139 -1.81 -1.84 1.48
N ILE A 140 -2.18 -3.07 1.14
CA ILE A 140 -2.38 -3.47 -0.26
C ILE A 140 -3.85 -3.83 -0.52
N ASP A 141 -4.45 -3.09 -1.44
CA ASP A 141 -5.82 -3.30 -1.93
C ASP A 141 -5.87 -2.90 -3.41
N PRO A 142 -6.28 -3.76 -4.34
CA PRO A 142 -6.14 -3.47 -5.77
C PRO A 142 -6.90 -2.24 -6.24
N MET A 143 -7.92 -1.80 -5.52
CA MET A 143 -8.74 -0.67 -5.98
C MET A 143 -9.16 0.28 -4.85
N LEU A 144 -8.67 1.50 -4.91
CA LEU A 144 -9.18 2.61 -4.10
C LEU A 144 -10.44 3.17 -4.77
N ALA A 145 -11.59 2.53 -4.50
CA ALA A 145 -12.88 2.96 -5.06
C ALA A 145 -13.51 4.07 -4.20
N THR A 146 -14.19 3.71 -3.11
CA THR A 146 -14.87 4.68 -2.22
C THR A 146 -14.01 5.17 -1.06
N GLY A 147 -12.84 4.58 -0.82
CA GLY A 147 -11.91 4.95 0.25
C GLY A 147 -12.23 4.42 1.64
N GLY A 148 -13.47 4.00 1.91
CA GLY A 148 -13.89 3.57 3.25
C GLY A 148 -13.08 2.41 3.83
N THR A 149 -12.68 1.46 2.98
CA THR A 149 -11.85 0.32 3.38
C THR A 149 -10.46 0.76 3.85
N LEU A 150 -9.79 1.64 3.09
CA LEU A 150 -8.45 2.14 3.45
C LEU A 150 -8.49 2.98 4.72
N VAL A 151 -9.51 3.83 4.89
CA VAL A 151 -9.68 4.61 6.13
C VAL A 151 -9.84 3.69 7.34
N ALA A 152 -10.74 2.72 7.26
CA ALA A 152 -10.95 1.77 8.36
C ALA A 152 -9.71 0.89 8.63
N ALA A 153 -9.01 0.42 7.59
CA ALA A 153 -7.78 -0.34 7.73
C ALA A 153 -6.66 0.49 8.41
N THR A 154 -6.50 1.74 7.98
CA THR A 154 -5.52 2.67 8.59
C THR A 154 -5.82 2.93 10.07
N HIS A 155 -7.10 3.01 10.43
CA HIS A 155 -7.50 3.15 11.84
C HIS A 155 -6.99 1.97 12.70
N TYR A 156 -7.15 0.73 12.24
CA TYR A 156 -6.62 -0.45 12.93
C TYR A 156 -5.09 -0.46 13.07
N LEU A 157 -4.37 0.07 12.07
CA LEU A 157 -2.92 0.24 12.17
C LEU A 157 -2.54 1.32 13.19
N ALA A 158 -3.25 2.46 13.17
CA ALA A 158 -3.04 3.58 14.07
C ALA A 158 -3.29 3.20 15.54
N GLU A 159 -4.32 2.39 15.83
CA GLU A 159 -4.61 1.86 17.18
C GLU A 159 -3.43 1.05 17.74
N ARG A 160 -2.55 0.52 16.88
CA ARG A 160 -1.35 -0.23 17.24
C ARG A 160 -0.07 0.60 17.15
N GLY A 161 -0.20 1.92 17.04
CA GLY A 161 0.93 2.85 17.05
C GLY A 161 1.57 3.12 15.69
N ALA A 162 1.02 2.63 14.58
CA ALA A 162 1.51 2.97 13.25
C ALA A 162 1.38 4.48 12.99
N LYS A 163 2.42 5.07 12.38
CA LYS A 163 2.49 6.48 12.00
C LYS A 163 2.89 6.68 10.54
N ASP A 164 3.48 5.69 9.90
CA ASP A 164 3.89 5.70 8.49
C ASP A 164 3.11 4.60 7.77
N VAL A 165 2.15 4.99 6.93
CA VAL A 165 1.26 4.08 6.21
C VAL A 165 1.25 4.44 4.73
N THR A 166 1.62 3.49 3.89
CA THR A 166 1.53 3.62 2.44
C THR A 166 0.49 2.65 1.90
N ALA A 167 -0.57 3.18 1.30
CA ALA A 167 -1.52 2.37 0.54
C ALA A 167 -0.97 2.13 -0.87
N VAL A 168 -0.97 0.88 -1.31
CA VAL A 168 -0.56 0.46 -2.66
C VAL A 168 -1.79 -0.09 -3.37
N CYS A 169 -2.22 0.59 -4.43
CA CYS A 169 -3.44 0.27 -5.16
C CYS A 169 -3.16 0.29 -6.68
N ILE A 170 -3.64 -0.69 -7.43
CA ILE A 170 -3.44 -0.70 -8.88
C ILE A 170 -4.23 0.43 -9.54
N LEU A 171 -5.46 0.66 -9.09
CA LEU A 171 -6.33 1.73 -9.59
C LEU A 171 -6.93 2.53 -8.45
N ALA A 172 -7.18 3.81 -8.70
CA ALA A 172 -7.91 4.68 -7.79
C ALA A 172 -8.98 5.48 -8.52
N ALA A 173 -10.05 5.80 -7.79
CA ALA A 173 -11.06 6.75 -8.23
C ALA A 173 -10.91 8.07 -7.46
N PRO A 174 -11.18 9.25 -8.08
CA PRO A 174 -11.07 10.55 -7.42
C PRO A 174 -11.91 10.64 -6.14
N GLU A 175 -13.10 10.06 -6.14
CA GLU A 175 -14.01 10.05 -4.98
C GLU A 175 -13.40 9.31 -3.78
N GLY A 176 -12.69 8.20 -4.04
CA GLY A 176 -11.99 7.45 -2.99
C GLY A 176 -10.80 8.20 -2.45
N ILE A 177 -10.03 8.84 -3.31
CA ILE A 177 -8.90 9.70 -2.93
C ILE A 177 -9.38 10.83 -2.02
N GLU A 178 -10.41 11.57 -2.45
CA GLU A 178 -10.98 12.68 -1.69
C GLU A 178 -11.54 12.23 -0.33
N PHE A 179 -12.19 11.06 -0.29
CA PHE A 179 -12.71 10.50 0.95
C PHE A 179 -11.59 10.13 1.93
N VAL A 180 -10.50 9.49 1.44
CA VAL A 180 -9.34 9.12 2.26
C VAL A 180 -8.65 10.37 2.81
N GLU A 181 -8.38 11.37 1.97
CA GLU A 181 -7.76 12.64 2.38
C GLU A 181 -8.53 13.35 3.51
N LYS A 182 -9.87 13.30 3.45
CA LYS A 182 -10.73 13.93 4.47
C LYS A 182 -10.85 13.16 5.78
N ASN A 183 -10.62 11.84 5.76
CA ASN A 183 -10.96 10.96 6.88
C ASN A 183 -9.77 10.25 7.52
N ILE A 184 -8.57 10.35 6.97
CA ILE A 184 -7.35 9.85 7.63
C ILE A 184 -6.97 10.83 8.76
N ASP A 185 -6.54 10.26 9.89
CA ASP A 185 -6.01 11.03 11.01
C ASP A 185 -4.76 11.83 10.56
N PRO A 186 -4.75 13.17 10.71
CA PRO A 186 -3.62 14.01 10.30
C PRO A 186 -2.29 13.68 10.99
N SER A 187 -2.31 12.90 12.07
CA SER A 187 -1.10 12.43 12.76
C SER A 187 -0.41 11.24 12.06
N ILE A 188 -1.04 10.68 11.04
CA ILE A 188 -0.50 9.59 10.22
C ILE A 188 0.13 10.19 8.97
N ASP A 189 1.40 9.87 8.72
CA ASP A 189 2.03 10.11 7.41
C ASP A 189 1.47 9.07 6.43
N PHE A 190 0.40 9.46 5.72
CA PHE A 190 -0.34 8.57 4.83
C PHE A 190 -0.04 8.92 3.37
N LYS A 191 0.36 7.90 2.61
CA LYS A 191 0.69 7.99 1.19
C LYS A 191 -0.12 7.00 0.38
N VAL A 192 -0.41 7.34 -0.85
CA VAL A 192 -1.02 6.43 -1.84
C VAL A 192 -0.06 6.29 -3.02
N VAL A 193 0.28 5.06 -3.36
CA VAL A 193 0.99 4.71 -4.59
C VAL A 193 0.01 3.96 -5.48
N VAL A 194 -0.14 4.41 -6.72
CA VAL A 194 -1.15 3.89 -7.64
C VAL A 194 -0.65 3.89 -9.08
N CYS A 195 -1.01 2.86 -9.85
CA CYS A 195 -0.65 2.80 -11.27
C CYS A 195 -1.45 3.80 -12.12
N ALA A 196 -2.73 4.02 -11.83
CA ALA A 196 -3.54 5.03 -12.51
C ALA A 196 -4.72 5.50 -11.65
N VAL A 197 -5.16 6.73 -11.92
CA VAL A 197 -6.42 7.29 -11.40
C VAL A 197 -7.42 7.33 -12.55
N ASP A 198 -8.59 6.71 -12.35
CA ASP A 198 -9.69 6.71 -13.31
C ASP A 198 -10.49 8.01 -13.26
N GLU A 199 -11.39 8.23 -14.24
CA GLU A 199 -12.19 9.45 -14.31
C GLU A 199 -13.23 9.55 -13.18
N GLY A 200 -13.67 8.41 -12.63
CA GLY A 200 -14.65 8.32 -11.54
C GLY A 200 -15.24 6.91 -11.38
N LEU A 201 -16.10 6.77 -10.39
CA LEU A 201 -16.89 5.55 -10.18
C LEU A 201 -18.14 5.57 -11.07
N ASN A 202 -18.45 4.45 -11.74
CA ASN A 202 -19.67 4.23 -12.50
C ASN A 202 -20.75 3.59 -11.64
#